data_4477f166bb2266bb2bf2ae6a9274efce
#
_entry.id   4477f166bb2266bb2bf2ae6a9274efce
#
_cell.length_a   1.000
_cell.length_b   1.000
_cell.length_c   1.000
_cell.angle_alpha   90.00
_cell.angle_beta   90.00
_cell.angle_gamma   90.00
#
_symmetry.space_group_name_H-M   'P 1'
#
loop_
_entity.id
_entity.type
_entity.pdbx_description
1 polymer ?
#
loop_
_entity_poly.entity_id
_entity_poly.type
_entity_poly.pdbx_seq_one_letter_code
_entity_poly.pdbx_strand_id
1 'polypeptide(L)'
;MDLVYRRCAGLDVHQKSISACVRIRESGKQEVKIYETTFGTFTQDLERLRQWLKEHRVKQVAMESTGVFWVPVWNILEPVDWRFELKLVNPATVRALRGCKTDRIDARRISEFLQHGLLHGSFVPPRPVRELRDTTRSRVQIQGERNRVINRIGRLLETVNIKLGSVASNIVGKSGRAMLQAIVDGKSKPEELAELALGHLRAKIPDLVLALRGRPSEHFRWLLRSLLAELNWLDARLTELDARITEQMEPHQDVVKRLCTIPGVDRITAWILIAELGLDMSQFPDAAHAASWAGLCPGNAESAGKRFSGKTRKGNRYLRRILVQSAWAAAHSKDSFLAAVFHRVAHRRGMKKAAVAVAHRILILAYHIIRDGGEYRELGGDYFDRLHPERTATRLVRRLSKIGYEVTLTPRETPAGEPSGEASPRRRGRPCKCAERGVPCTHPHRSLQPTQTPPQPRDTNEPNRQCSKCARWGIPCIHLKPRISRSNSGVTFPAAAPESTA
;
A
#
# COMPACT_ATOMS: atom_id res chain seq x y z
N MET A 1 32.38 17.44 15.33
CA MET A 1 31.16 16.65 15.59
C MET A 1 31.31 15.95 16.94
N ASP A 2 30.34 16.05 17.79
CA ASP A 2 30.38 15.40 19.10
C ASP A 2 30.24 13.88 18.94
N LEU A 3 30.95 13.14 19.80
CA LEU A 3 30.94 11.69 19.79
C LEU A 3 29.78 11.19 20.68
N VAL A 4 28.88 10.43 20.07
CA VAL A 4 27.75 9.81 20.77
C VAL A 4 28.17 8.48 21.42
N TYR A 5 28.97 7.67 20.71
CA TYR A 5 29.40 6.36 21.18
C TYR A 5 30.94 6.27 21.26
N ARG A 6 31.45 5.95 22.44
CA ARG A 6 32.91 5.78 22.65
C ARG A 6 33.47 4.47 22.06
N ARG A 7 32.63 3.41 22.00
CA ARG A 7 32.97 2.08 21.47
C ARG A 7 31.83 1.61 20.60
N CYS A 8 32.09 1.42 19.33
CA CYS A 8 31.08 0.96 18.38
C CYS A 8 31.71 0.14 17.25
N ALA A 9 30.87 -0.62 16.54
CA ALA A 9 31.30 -1.39 15.39
C ALA A 9 30.38 -1.14 14.18
N GLY A 10 30.97 -1.14 12.99
CA GLY A 10 30.30 -1.18 11.71
C GLY A 10 30.56 -2.51 11.02
N LEU A 11 29.53 -3.14 10.50
CA LEU A 11 29.60 -4.40 9.77
C LEU A 11 29.06 -4.18 8.36
N ASP A 12 29.89 -4.51 7.36
CA ASP A 12 29.45 -4.64 5.98
C ASP A 12 29.29 -6.13 5.66
N VAL A 13 28.06 -6.54 5.40
CA VAL A 13 27.67 -7.95 5.36
C VAL A 13 27.39 -8.38 3.93
N HIS A 14 28.18 -9.34 3.44
CA HIS A 14 28.02 -9.99 2.15
C HIS A 14 27.71 -11.49 2.31
N GLN A 15 27.44 -12.16 1.18
CA GLN A 15 27.12 -13.59 1.18
C GLN A 15 28.24 -14.48 1.71
N LYS A 16 29.50 -14.13 1.44
CA LYS A 16 30.67 -14.96 1.74
C LYS A 16 31.59 -14.38 2.81
N SER A 17 31.44 -13.10 3.13
CA SER A 17 32.35 -12.42 4.04
C SER A 17 31.64 -11.28 4.77
N ILE A 18 32.15 -10.94 5.93
CA ILE A 18 31.72 -9.80 6.74
C ILE A 18 32.96 -8.97 7.04
N SER A 19 33.02 -7.75 6.51
CA SER A 19 34.01 -6.76 6.88
C SER A 19 33.55 -6.07 8.17
N ALA A 20 34.37 -6.11 9.20
CA ALA A 20 34.08 -5.54 10.50
C ALA A 20 35.11 -4.45 10.87
N CYS A 21 34.62 -3.32 11.36
CA CYS A 21 35.45 -2.22 11.85
C CYS A 21 34.95 -1.80 13.24
N VAL A 22 35.84 -1.89 14.24
CA VAL A 22 35.61 -1.41 15.60
C VAL A 22 36.36 -0.08 15.79
N ARG A 23 35.65 0.90 16.36
CA ARG A 23 36.21 2.21 16.74
C ARG A 23 36.11 2.40 18.25
N ILE A 24 37.26 2.74 18.85
CA ILE A 24 37.35 2.95 20.31
C ILE A 24 37.99 4.31 20.56
N ARG A 25 37.34 5.16 21.33
CA ARG A 25 37.89 6.37 21.90
C ARG A 25 37.95 6.24 23.42
N GLU A 26 39.16 6.25 23.96
CA GLU A 26 39.40 6.21 25.39
C GLU A 26 39.04 7.55 26.06
N SER A 27 38.60 7.48 27.33
CA SER A 27 38.24 8.68 28.08
C SER A 27 39.48 9.60 28.20
N GLY A 28 39.31 10.90 27.90
CA GLY A 28 40.38 11.87 27.96
C GLY A 28 41.32 11.92 26.74
N LYS A 29 41.23 10.98 25.77
CA LYS A 29 42.05 10.99 24.58
C LYS A 29 41.25 11.47 23.36
N GLN A 30 41.88 12.27 22.50
CA GLN A 30 41.25 12.68 21.23
C GLN A 30 41.40 11.62 20.13
N GLU A 31 42.38 10.76 20.23
CA GLU A 31 42.71 9.73 19.24
C GLU A 31 41.70 8.58 19.29
N VAL A 32 41.28 8.14 18.10
CA VAL A 32 40.37 6.99 17.89
C VAL A 32 41.19 5.80 17.42
N LYS A 33 41.22 4.72 18.20
CA LYS A 33 41.80 3.44 17.80
C LYS A 33 40.83 2.71 16.89
N ILE A 34 41.30 2.22 15.76
CA ILE A 34 40.53 1.52 14.74
C ILE A 34 41.07 0.12 14.60
N TYR A 35 40.19 -0.88 14.69
CA TYR A 35 40.48 -2.28 14.48
C TYR A 35 39.62 -2.79 13.33
N GLU A 36 40.25 -3.37 12.31
CA GLU A 36 39.58 -3.88 11.12
C GLU A 36 39.92 -5.35 10.90
N THR A 37 38.93 -6.16 10.60
CA THR A 37 39.12 -7.57 10.29
C THR A 37 37.98 -8.07 9.40
N THR A 38 38.19 -9.24 8.79
CA THR A 38 37.17 -9.87 7.93
C THR A 38 36.88 -11.26 8.46
N PHE A 39 35.63 -11.60 8.57
CA PHE A 39 35.14 -12.91 9.00
C PHE A 39 34.44 -13.63 7.83
N GLY A 40 34.42 -14.94 7.87
CA GLY A 40 33.53 -15.74 7.04
C GLY A 40 32.06 -15.62 7.52
N THR A 41 31.17 -16.36 6.86
CA THR A 41 29.72 -16.33 7.15
C THR A 41 29.19 -17.65 7.70
N PHE A 42 30.05 -18.62 7.94
CA PHE A 42 29.67 -19.85 8.64
C PHE A 42 29.40 -19.57 10.13
N THR A 43 28.62 -20.39 10.78
CA THR A 43 28.22 -20.19 12.19
C THR A 43 29.42 -19.96 13.09
N GLN A 44 30.49 -20.75 12.95
CA GLN A 44 31.72 -20.60 13.72
C GLN A 44 32.39 -19.23 13.49
N ASP A 45 32.31 -18.69 12.28
CA ASP A 45 32.86 -17.37 11.95
C ASP A 45 32.05 -16.26 12.60
N LEU A 46 30.73 -16.40 12.61
CA LEU A 46 29.81 -15.47 13.27
C LEU A 46 29.98 -15.48 14.79
N GLU A 47 30.24 -16.65 15.38
CA GLU A 47 30.57 -16.78 16.80
C GLU A 47 31.92 -16.14 17.12
N ARG A 48 32.94 -16.29 16.24
CA ARG A 48 34.22 -15.59 16.35
C ARG A 48 34.04 -14.07 16.24
N LEU A 49 33.20 -13.59 15.31
CA LEU A 49 32.85 -12.17 15.22
C LEU A 49 32.21 -11.69 16.53
N ARG A 50 31.26 -12.42 17.09
CA ARG A 50 30.61 -12.10 18.37
C ARG A 50 31.63 -12.01 19.50
N GLN A 51 32.53 -12.98 19.61
CA GLN A 51 33.59 -13.01 20.63
C GLN A 51 34.56 -11.82 20.46
N TRP A 52 34.97 -11.53 19.24
CA TRP A 52 35.84 -10.40 18.92
C TRP A 52 35.22 -9.05 19.31
N LEU A 53 33.90 -8.88 19.06
CA LEU A 53 33.18 -7.68 19.49
C LEU A 53 33.09 -7.56 21.03
N LYS A 54 32.97 -8.67 21.76
CA LYS A 54 33.01 -8.71 23.24
C LYS A 54 34.38 -8.34 23.79
N GLU A 55 35.48 -8.86 23.23
CA GLU A 55 36.84 -8.55 23.62
C GLU A 55 37.11 -7.06 23.51
N HIS A 56 36.62 -6.41 22.47
CA HIS A 56 36.71 -4.95 22.31
C HIS A 56 35.69 -4.17 23.14
N ARG A 57 34.84 -4.85 23.95
CA ARG A 57 33.80 -4.27 24.80
C ARG A 57 32.83 -3.38 24.02
N VAL A 58 32.53 -3.76 22.79
CA VAL A 58 31.55 -3.08 21.92
C VAL A 58 30.16 -3.40 22.40
N LYS A 59 29.30 -2.39 22.49
CA LYS A 59 27.84 -2.55 22.72
C LYS A 59 27.00 -2.13 21.52
N GLN A 60 27.39 -1.08 20.82
CA GLN A 60 26.68 -0.54 19.65
C GLN A 60 27.24 -1.11 18.37
N VAL A 61 26.41 -1.79 17.60
CA VAL A 61 26.77 -2.41 16.32
C VAL A 61 25.80 -1.96 15.24
N ALA A 62 26.31 -1.42 14.15
CA ALA A 62 25.50 -1.11 12.97
C ALA A 62 25.88 -2.05 11.80
N MET A 63 24.88 -2.52 11.07
CA MET A 63 25.07 -3.33 9.86
C MET A 63 24.17 -2.87 8.73
N GLU A 64 24.62 -3.02 7.48
CA GLU A 64 23.83 -2.65 6.32
C GLU A 64 22.79 -3.74 6.00
N SER A 65 21.57 -3.33 5.63
CA SER A 65 20.45 -4.23 5.30
C SER A 65 20.52 -4.76 3.86
N THR A 66 21.65 -5.35 3.46
CA THR A 66 21.82 -5.90 2.11
C THR A 66 21.18 -7.28 2.00
N GLY A 67 20.12 -7.40 1.21
CA GLY A 67 19.40 -8.66 0.97
C GLY A 67 18.89 -9.33 2.25
N VAL A 68 19.23 -10.63 2.40
CA VAL A 68 18.91 -11.46 3.59
C VAL A 68 20.15 -11.78 4.43
N PHE A 69 21.34 -11.37 4.00
CA PHE A 69 22.61 -11.81 4.59
C PHE A 69 22.84 -11.28 6.00
N TRP A 70 22.21 -10.17 6.36
CA TRP A 70 22.24 -9.62 7.71
C TRP A 70 21.52 -10.47 8.76
N VAL A 71 20.54 -11.29 8.34
CA VAL A 71 19.68 -12.07 9.26
C VAL A 71 20.46 -13.05 10.13
N PRO A 72 21.34 -13.91 9.60
CA PRO A 72 22.17 -14.80 10.42
C PRO A 72 23.07 -14.03 11.41
N VAL A 73 23.67 -12.93 10.97
CA VAL A 73 24.52 -12.09 11.83
C VAL A 73 23.70 -11.50 12.98
N TRP A 74 22.52 -10.96 12.67
CA TRP A 74 21.60 -10.45 13.67
C TRP A 74 21.20 -11.51 14.69
N ASN A 75 20.83 -12.71 14.23
CA ASN A 75 20.40 -13.80 15.10
C ASN A 75 21.51 -14.28 16.06
N ILE A 76 22.78 -14.22 15.64
CA ILE A 76 23.94 -14.59 16.49
C ILE A 76 24.28 -13.46 17.48
N LEU A 77 24.08 -12.20 17.12
CA LEU A 77 24.40 -11.06 17.97
C LEU A 77 23.25 -10.67 18.93
N GLU A 78 22.00 -11.05 18.65
CA GLU A 78 20.82 -10.71 19.44
C GLU A 78 20.75 -11.38 20.84
N PRO A 79 21.33 -12.57 21.13
CA PRO A 79 21.11 -13.27 22.38
C PRO A 79 21.71 -12.62 23.64
N VAL A 80 21.24 -13.08 24.73
CA VAL A 80 20.95 -12.63 26.06
C VAL A 80 22.14 -12.33 26.97
N ASP A 81 23.31 -12.94 26.74
CA ASP A 81 24.47 -12.85 27.64
C ASP A 81 25.28 -11.56 27.51
N TRP A 82 25.26 -10.96 26.32
CA TRP A 82 25.85 -9.66 26.05
C TRP A 82 24.91 -8.86 25.18
N ARG A 83 24.27 -7.84 25.75
CA ARG A 83 23.29 -7.01 25.02
C ARG A 83 24.00 -6.07 24.06
N PHE A 84 24.04 -6.47 22.80
CA PHE A 84 24.37 -5.56 21.72
C PHE A 84 23.16 -4.69 21.37
N GLU A 85 23.38 -3.41 21.23
CA GLU A 85 22.43 -2.47 20.63
C GLU A 85 22.62 -2.50 19.12
N LEU A 86 21.86 -3.35 18.44
CA LEU A 86 21.98 -3.58 17.01
C LEU A 86 21.18 -2.55 16.21
N LYS A 87 21.81 -1.94 15.21
CA LYS A 87 21.17 -1.04 14.26
C LYS A 87 21.30 -1.59 12.84
N LEU A 88 20.16 -1.90 12.22
CA LEU A 88 20.11 -2.26 10.80
C LEU A 88 19.94 -0.99 9.97
N VAL A 89 20.88 -0.67 9.10
CA VAL A 89 20.90 0.60 8.38
C VAL A 89 20.52 0.41 6.90
N ASN A 90 19.73 1.33 6.37
CA ASN A 90 19.34 1.30 4.96
C ASN A 90 20.55 1.71 4.08
N PRO A 91 20.90 0.92 3.04
CA PRO A 91 21.96 1.25 2.08
C PRO A 91 21.85 2.66 1.47
N ALA A 92 20.62 3.13 1.24
CA ALA A 92 20.40 4.47 0.69
C ALA A 92 20.86 5.59 1.64
N THR A 93 20.78 5.38 2.95
CA THR A 93 21.24 6.35 3.95
C THR A 93 22.76 6.42 3.98
N VAL A 94 23.44 5.28 3.91
CA VAL A 94 24.91 5.20 3.86
C VAL A 94 25.44 5.82 2.56
N ARG A 95 24.79 5.57 1.42
CA ARG A 95 25.18 6.14 0.11
C ARG A 95 24.98 7.64 -0.01
N ALA A 96 24.02 8.21 0.70
CA ALA A 96 23.77 9.65 0.68
C ALA A 96 24.92 10.47 1.29
N LEU A 97 25.77 9.83 2.09
CA LEU A 97 26.94 10.41 2.73
C LEU A 97 28.18 10.08 1.85
N ARG A 98 28.47 10.88 0.83
CA ARG A 98 29.42 10.71 -0.30
C ARG A 98 30.81 10.14 -0.01
N GLY A 99 31.38 9.38 -0.96
CA GLY A 99 32.82 9.02 -1.12
C GLY A 99 33.05 7.69 -1.87
N CYS A 100 34.35 7.30 -2.13
CA CYS A 100 34.77 6.11 -2.89
C CYS A 100 34.36 4.76 -2.25
N LYS A 101 34.18 3.73 -3.07
CA LYS A 101 33.51 2.48 -2.73
C LYS A 101 34.49 1.31 -2.65
N THR A 102 34.70 0.76 -1.43
CA THR A 102 35.27 -0.59 -1.21
C THR A 102 34.68 -1.15 0.08
N ASP A 103 34.54 -2.47 0.20
CA ASP A 103 33.87 -3.15 1.34
C ASP A 103 34.52 -2.79 2.70
N ARG A 104 35.83 -2.66 2.78
CA ARG A 104 36.53 -2.19 4.00
C ARG A 104 36.17 -0.74 4.35
N ILE A 105 36.13 0.12 3.33
CA ILE A 105 35.74 1.53 3.50
C ILE A 105 34.29 1.63 3.96
N ASP A 106 33.41 0.72 3.51
CA ASP A 106 32.01 0.74 3.89
C ASP A 106 31.81 0.34 5.36
N ALA A 107 32.47 -0.69 5.89
CA ALA A 107 32.45 -1.04 7.31
C ALA A 107 33.02 0.07 8.20
N ARG A 108 34.14 0.68 7.78
CA ARG A 108 34.77 1.81 8.48
C ARG A 108 33.85 3.03 8.54
N ARG A 109 33.15 3.35 7.45
CA ARG A 109 32.17 4.44 7.38
C ARG A 109 30.95 4.17 8.24
N ILE A 110 30.40 2.95 8.17
CA ILE A 110 29.29 2.56 9.03
C ILE A 110 29.66 2.78 10.50
N SER A 111 30.87 2.36 10.90
CA SER A 111 31.35 2.55 12.28
C SER A 111 31.53 4.03 12.64
N GLU A 112 32.04 4.85 11.71
CA GLU A 112 32.23 6.28 11.89
C GLU A 112 30.91 7.03 12.04
N PHE A 113 29.96 6.80 11.12
CA PHE A 113 28.64 7.40 11.20
C PHE A 113 27.87 6.95 12.44
N LEU A 114 28.04 5.69 12.85
CA LEU A 114 27.49 5.21 14.10
C LEU A 114 28.08 5.96 15.30
N GLN A 115 29.42 6.12 15.33
CA GLN A 115 30.15 6.81 16.39
C GLN A 115 29.66 8.24 16.61
N HIS A 116 29.28 8.93 15.54
CA HIS A 116 28.72 10.29 15.56
C HIS A 116 27.18 10.35 15.66
N GLY A 117 26.50 9.22 15.83
CA GLY A 117 25.03 9.18 15.96
C GLY A 117 24.25 9.52 14.69
N LEU A 118 24.91 9.50 13.53
CA LEU A 118 24.30 9.88 12.23
C LEU A 118 23.44 8.78 11.60
N LEU A 119 23.51 7.56 12.15
CA LEU A 119 22.76 6.41 11.62
C LEU A 119 21.43 6.22 12.34
N HIS A 120 20.36 6.31 11.56
CA HIS A 120 19.03 5.90 12.00
C HIS A 120 18.80 4.43 11.64
N GLY A 121 18.60 3.58 12.66
CA GLY A 121 18.31 2.16 12.48
C GLY A 121 16.94 1.92 11.86
N SER A 122 16.86 0.94 10.96
CA SER A 122 15.58 0.37 10.54
C SER A 122 15.04 -0.52 11.65
N PHE A 123 13.71 -0.54 11.82
CA PHE A 123 13.09 -1.41 12.79
C PHE A 123 13.24 -2.88 12.42
N VAL A 124 13.80 -3.67 13.32
CA VAL A 124 13.85 -5.13 13.27
C VAL A 124 12.99 -5.66 14.44
N PRO A 125 11.86 -6.33 14.16
CA PRO A 125 11.00 -6.81 15.23
C PRO A 125 11.65 -7.96 16.03
N PRO A 126 11.15 -8.22 17.26
CA PRO A 126 11.55 -9.38 18.03
C PRO A 126 11.37 -10.68 17.26
N ARG A 127 12.15 -11.70 17.61
CA ARG A 127 12.17 -12.99 16.90
C ARG A 127 10.80 -13.63 16.68
N PRO A 128 9.87 -13.70 17.64
CA PRO A 128 8.55 -14.29 17.41
C PRO A 128 7.76 -13.55 16.31
N VAL A 129 7.88 -12.21 16.26
CA VAL A 129 7.23 -11.40 15.21
C VAL A 129 7.90 -11.61 13.85
N ARG A 130 9.22 -11.85 13.82
CA ARG A 130 9.92 -12.19 12.56
C ARG A 130 9.45 -13.54 12.03
N GLU A 131 9.35 -14.55 12.87
CA GLU A 131 8.86 -15.90 12.52
C GLU A 131 7.41 -15.84 11.99
N LEU A 132 6.54 -15.08 12.67
CA LEU A 132 5.18 -14.82 12.22
C LEU A 132 5.16 -14.10 10.85
N ARG A 133 6.05 -13.12 10.66
CA ARG A 133 6.20 -12.40 9.39
C ARG A 133 6.62 -13.33 8.26
N ASP A 134 7.52 -14.27 8.52
CA ASP A 134 7.96 -15.25 7.53
C ASP A 134 6.80 -16.20 7.16
N THR A 135 6.02 -16.67 8.14
CA THR A 135 4.85 -17.51 7.91
C THR A 135 3.77 -16.78 7.09
N THR A 136 3.42 -15.55 7.46
CA THR A 136 2.42 -14.74 6.73
C THR A 136 2.87 -14.38 5.32
N ARG A 137 4.16 -14.10 5.11
CA ARG A 137 4.74 -13.83 3.79
C ARG A 137 4.75 -15.07 2.91
N SER A 138 5.09 -16.23 3.47
CA SER A 138 5.01 -17.52 2.78
C SER A 138 3.57 -17.79 2.32
N ARG A 139 2.59 -17.56 3.19
CA ARG A 139 1.17 -17.66 2.82
C ARG A 139 0.80 -16.76 1.63
N VAL A 140 1.24 -15.50 1.62
CA VAL A 140 0.99 -14.56 0.52
C VAL A 140 1.64 -15.04 -0.79
N GLN A 141 2.83 -15.66 -0.72
CA GLN A 141 3.51 -16.22 -1.88
C GLN A 141 2.75 -17.43 -2.44
N ILE A 142 2.40 -18.39 -1.59
CA ILE A 142 1.61 -19.58 -1.97
C ILE A 142 0.25 -19.18 -2.57
N GLN A 143 -0.44 -18.19 -1.98
CA GLN A 143 -1.67 -17.65 -2.57
C GLN A 143 -1.42 -17.07 -3.97
N GLY A 144 -0.29 -16.43 -4.18
CA GLY A 144 0.12 -15.94 -5.50
C GLY A 144 0.37 -17.07 -6.51
N GLU A 145 0.99 -18.17 -6.07
CA GLU A 145 1.21 -19.37 -6.88
C GLU A 145 -0.10 -20.04 -7.25
N ARG A 146 -0.97 -20.21 -6.29
CA ARG A 146 -2.33 -20.71 -6.50
C ARG A 146 -3.07 -19.94 -7.59
N ASN A 147 -3.05 -18.61 -7.54
CA ASN A 147 -3.67 -17.78 -8.56
C ASN A 147 -3.02 -17.96 -9.94
N ARG A 148 -1.71 -18.17 -10.00
CA ARG A 148 -1.02 -18.48 -11.28
C ARG A 148 -1.47 -19.82 -11.87
N VAL A 149 -1.68 -20.84 -11.01
CA VAL A 149 -2.22 -22.15 -11.45
C VAL A 149 -3.64 -21.99 -11.98
N ILE A 150 -4.51 -21.27 -11.27
CA ILE A 150 -5.88 -20.98 -11.73
C ILE A 150 -5.88 -20.31 -13.11
N ASN A 151 -5.01 -19.32 -13.30
CA ASN A 151 -4.88 -18.65 -14.60
C ASN A 151 -4.33 -19.58 -15.70
N ARG A 152 -3.46 -20.57 -15.34
CA ARG A 152 -3.01 -21.60 -16.28
C ARG A 152 -4.15 -22.54 -16.67
N ILE A 153 -4.97 -22.98 -15.70
CA ILE A 153 -6.17 -23.77 -15.96
C ILE A 153 -7.11 -23.02 -16.88
N GLY A 154 -7.41 -21.75 -16.60
CA GLY A 154 -8.27 -20.93 -17.46
C GLY A 154 -7.75 -20.85 -18.89
N ARG A 155 -6.46 -20.60 -19.09
CA ARG A 155 -5.85 -20.61 -20.43
C ARG A 155 -5.90 -21.96 -21.11
N LEU A 156 -5.67 -23.05 -20.36
CA LEU A 156 -5.75 -24.41 -20.91
C LEU A 156 -7.19 -24.72 -21.38
N LEU A 157 -8.23 -24.33 -20.65
CA LEU A 157 -9.63 -24.48 -21.05
C LEU A 157 -9.93 -23.75 -22.36
N GLU A 158 -9.37 -22.56 -22.56
CA GLU A 158 -9.52 -21.80 -23.80
C GLU A 158 -8.97 -22.54 -25.03
N THR A 159 -7.90 -23.32 -24.89
CA THR A 159 -7.29 -24.07 -26.01
C THR A 159 -8.20 -25.13 -26.61
N VAL A 160 -9.16 -25.62 -25.85
CA VAL A 160 -10.16 -26.64 -26.29
C VAL A 160 -11.56 -26.05 -26.40
N ASN A 161 -11.68 -24.72 -26.39
CA ASN A 161 -12.92 -23.96 -26.48
C ASN A 161 -13.92 -24.27 -25.34
N ILE A 162 -13.43 -24.56 -24.12
CA ILE A 162 -14.25 -24.62 -22.93
C ILE A 162 -14.29 -23.26 -22.29
N LYS A 163 -15.47 -22.60 -22.29
CA LYS A 163 -15.67 -21.22 -21.84
C LYS A 163 -16.22 -21.14 -20.41
N LEU A 164 -15.81 -22.03 -19.51
CA LEU A 164 -16.32 -22.09 -18.14
C LEU A 164 -16.19 -20.74 -17.42
N GLY A 165 -15.12 -19.99 -17.65
CA GLY A 165 -14.88 -18.68 -17.06
C GLY A 165 -15.85 -17.57 -17.53
N SER A 166 -16.58 -17.74 -18.63
CA SER A 166 -17.59 -16.78 -19.07
C SER A 166 -18.91 -16.90 -18.30
N VAL A 167 -19.19 -18.06 -17.72
CA VAL A 167 -20.42 -18.34 -16.97
C VAL A 167 -20.18 -18.37 -15.45
N ALA A 168 -19.08 -19.02 -15.03
CA ALA A 168 -18.70 -19.17 -13.64
C ALA A 168 -17.61 -18.17 -13.27
N SER A 169 -17.89 -17.26 -12.34
CA SER A 169 -16.91 -16.28 -11.82
C SER A 169 -15.72 -16.93 -11.11
N ASN A 170 -15.90 -18.15 -10.59
CA ASN A 170 -14.86 -18.95 -9.96
C ASN A 170 -14.82 -20.36 -10.56
N ILE A 171 -13.92 -20.56 -11.52
CA ILE A 171 -13.76 -21.86 -12.23
C ILE A 171 -13.21 -22.99 -11.33
N VAL A 172 -12.67 -22.68 -10.16
CA VAL A 172 -12.11 -23.64 -9.20
C VAL A 172 -12.88 -23.70 -7.88
N GLY A 173 -14.11 -23.15 -7.87
CA GLY A 173 -15.08 -23.35 -6.79
C GLY A 173 -15.61 -24.79 -6.77
N LYS A 174 -16.49 -25.14 -5.83
CA LYS A 174 -17.04 -26.51 -5.67
C LYS A 174 -17.57 -27.08 -7.00
N SER A 175 -18.46 -26.36 -7.68
CA SER A 175 -19.01 -26.77 -8.97
C SER A 175 -17.97 -26.86 -10.07
N GLY A 176 -17.13 -25.84 -10.20
CA GLY A 176 -16.08 -25.81 -11.23
C GLY A 176 -15.06 -26.95 -11.06
N ARG A 177 -14.62 -27.23 -9.84
CA ARG A 177 -13.74 -28.39 -9.57
C ARG A 177 -14.40 -29.72 -9.93
N ALA A 178 -15.68 -29.91 -9.58
CA ALA A 178 -16.41 -31.11 -9.94
C ALA A 178 -16.49 -31.28 -11.47
N MET A 179 -16.78 -30.23 -12.22
CA MET A 179 -16.78 -30.24 -13.68
C MET A 179 -15.39 -30.52 -14.26
N LEU A 180 -14.35 -29.85 -13.77
CA LEU A 180 -12.97 -30.04 -14.25
C LEU A 180 -12.47 -31.46 -13.95
N GLN A 181 -12.80 -32.01 -12.78
CA GLN A 181 -12.45 -33.39 -12.44
C GLN A 181 -13.20 -34.39 -13.33
N ALA A 182 -14.49 -34.19 -13.57
CA ALA A 182 -15.26 -35.02 -14.47
C ALA A 182 -14.71 -35.03 -15.92
N ILE A 183 -14.19 -33.89 -16.41
CA ILE A 183 -13.50 -33.81 -17.71
C ILE A 183 -12.21 -34.63 -17.67
N VAL A 184 -11.44 -34.58 -16.58
CA VAL A 184 -10.22 -35.40 -16.39
C VAL A 184 -10.54 -36.89 -16.38
N ASP A 185 -11.69 -37.25 -15.80
CA ASP A 185 -12.19 -38.63 -15.71
C ASP A 185 -12.81 -39.16 -17.01
N GLY A 186 -12.77 -38.34 -18.06
CA GLY A 186 -13.23 -38.74 -19.40
C GLY A 186 -14.66 -38.41 -19.73
N LYS A 187 -15.44 -37.81 -18.83
CA LYS A 187 -16.78 -37.34 -19.16
C LYS A 187 -16.70 -36.19 -20.16
N SER A 188 -17.48 -36.31 -21.24
CA SER A 188 -17.42 -35.35 -22.37
C SER A 188 -18.77 -34.75 -22.73
N LYS A 189 -19.88 -35.27 -22.18
CA LYS A 189 -21.22 -34.73 -22.45
C LYS A 189 -21.44 -33.44 -21.68
N PRO A 190 -21.65 -32.30 -22.37
CA PRO A 190 -21.83 -30.99 -21.71
C PRO A 190 -22.99 -30.98 -20.72
N GLU A 191 -24.07 -31.70 -21.03
CA GLU A 191 -25.26 -31.81 -20.18
C GLU A 191 -24.93 -32.46 -18.83
N GLU A 192 -24.21 -33.59 -18.84
CA GLU A 192 -23.77 -34.30 -17.62
C GLU A 192 -22.81 -33.43 -16.79
N LEU A 193 -21.93 -32.68 -17.45
CA LEU A 193 -21.00 -31.77 -16.77
C LEU A 193 -21.71 -30.60 -16.14
N ALA A 194 -22.71 -30.02 -16.82
CA ALA A 194 -23.48 -28.86 -16.35
C ALA A 194 -24.34 -29.21 -15.12
N GLU A 195 -24.84 -30.45 -15.00
CA GLU A 195 -25.60 -30.93 -13.83
C GLU A 195 -24.77 -30.97 -12.54
N LEU A 196 -23.46 -30.94 -12.61
CA LEU A 196 -22.58 -30.79 -11.43
C LEU A 196 -22.61 -29.37 -10.82
N ALA A 197 -23.40 -28.47 -11.40
CA ALA A 197 -23.59 -27.13 -10.85
C ALA A 197 -24.35 -27.15 -9.54
N LEU A 198 -23.88 -26.34 -8.56
CA LEU A 198 -24.47 -26.21 -7.23
C LEU A 198 -24.89 -24.74 -6.97
N GLY A 199 -25.91 -24.58 -6.14
CA GLY A 199 -26.38 -23.26 -5.69
C GLY A 199 -26.81 -22.36 -6.86
N HIS A 200 -26.45 -21.10 -6.84
CA HIS A 200 -26.83 -20.11 -7.87
C HIS A 200 -26.36 -20.47 -9.29
N LEU A 201 -25.34 -21.33 -9.43
CA LEU A 201 -24.85 -21.72 -10.74
C LEU A 201 -25.84 -22.67 -11.46
N ARG A 202 -26.75 -23.35 -10.74
CA ARG A 202 -27.80 -24.19 -11.33
C ARG A 202 -28.73 -23.40 -12.24
N ALA A 203 -29.04 -22.17 -11.90
CA ALA A 203 -29.87 -21.30 -12.75
C ALA A 203 -29.20 -20.98 -14.10
N LYS A 204 -27.90 -21.26 -14.26
CA LYS A 204 -27.14 -21.05 -15.49
C LYS A 204 -26.77 -22.36 -16.23
N ILE A 205 -27.48 -23.47 -15.93
CA ILE A 205 -27.22 -24.76 -16.61
C ILE A 205 -27.29 -24.65 -18.14
N PRO A 206 -28.26 -23.96 -18.75
CA PRO A 206 -28.26 -23.80 -20.21
C PRO A 206 -26.99 -23.13 -20.78
N ASP A 207 -26.50 -22.08 -20.11
CA ASP A 207 -25.26 -21.39 -20.49
C ASP A 207 -24.04 -22.28 -20.24
N LEU A 208 -24.05 -23.08 -19.16
CA LEU A 208 -22.98 -24.02 -18.85
C LEU A 208 -22.87 -25.12 -19.92
N VAL A 209 -23.98 -25.67 -20.40
CA VAL A 209 -24.01 -26.65 -21.49
C VAL A 209 -23.32 -26.07 -22.72
N LEU A 210 -23.61 -24.82 -23.08
CA LEU A 210 -22.93 -24.15 -24.21
C LEU A 210 -21.45 -23.93 -23.92
N ALA A 211 -21.11 -23.48 -22.72
CA ALA A 211 -19.72 -23.18 -22.33
C ALA A 211 -18.84 -24.43 -22.23
N LEU A 212 -19.43 -25.60 -21.98
CA LEU A 212 -18.70 -26.88 -21.84
C LEU A 212 -18.61 -27.70 -23.13
N ARG A 213 -19.15 -27.23 -24.26
CA ARG A 213 -19.06 -27.84 -25.58
C ARG A 213 -17.66 -27.77 -26.18
N GLY A 214 -16.65 -28.23 -25.44
CA GLY A 214 -15.27 -28.33 -25.92
C GLY A 214 -14.94 -29.71 -26.44
N ARG A 215 -13.73 -29.85 -27.02
CA ARG A 215 -13.20 -31.13 -27.50
C ARG A 215 -11.88 -31.47 -26.80
N PRO A 216 -11.92 -31.90 -25.51
CA PRO A 216 -10.73 -32.20 -24.74
C PRO A 216 -10.07 -33.49 -25.26
N SER A 217 -8.81 -33.39 -25.72
CA SER A 217 -7.97 -34.53 -26.06
C SER A 217 -7.44 -35.23 -24.80
N GLU A 218 -6.84 -36.42 -24.97
CA GLU A 218 -6.18 -37.11 -23.86
C GLU A 218 -5.01 -36.30 -23.31
N HIS A 219 -4.21 -35.68 -24.17
CA HIS A 219 -3.13 -34.77 -23.76
C HIS A 219 -3.66 -33.60 -22.93
N PHE A 220 -4.77 -32.99 -23.34
CA PHE A 220 -5.42 -31.93 -22.55
C PHE A 220 -5.82 -32.42 -21.15
N ARG A 221 -6.46 -33.61 -21.07
CA ARG A 221 -6.87 -34.20 -19.78
C ARG A 221 -5.68 -34.48 -18.87
N TRP A 222 -4.57 -34.96 -19.44
CA TRP A 222 -3.32 -35.18 -18.70
C TRP A 222 -2.76 -33.87 -18.14
N LEU A 223 -2.69 -32.79 -18.92
CA LEU A 223 -2.25 -31.47 -18.47
C LEU A 223 -3.20 -30.93 -17.39
N LEU A 224 -4.51 -31.04 -17.58
CA LEU A 224 -5.50 -30.54 -16.61
C LEU A 224 -5.39 -31.30 -15.28
N ARG A 225 -5.20 -32.63 -15.31
CA ARG A 225 -4.97 -33.46 -14.12
C ARG A 225 -3.75 -32.98 -13.34
N SER A 226 -2.65 -32.71 -14.02
CA SER A 226 -1.43 -32.18 -13.40
C SER A 226 -1.65 -30.82 -12.72
N LEU A 227 -2.35 -29.89 -13.40
CA LEU A 227 -2.66 -28.58 -12.82
C LEU A 227 -3.64 -28.65 -11.64
N LEU A 228 -4.61 -29.56 -11.67
CA LEU A 228 -5.52 -29.78 -10.53
C LEU A 228 -4.78 -30.40 -9.34
N ALA A 229 -3.85 -31.32 -9.58
CA ALA A 229 -3.02 -31.89 -8.51
C ALA A 229 -2.14 -30.79 -7.85
N GLU A 230 -1.49 -29.94 -8.66
CA GLU A 230 -0.74 -28.77 -8.19
C GLU A 230 -1.62 -27.82 -7.36
N LEU A 231 -2.84 -27.54 -7.85
CA LEU A 231 -3.80 -26.68 -7.15
C LEU A 231 -4.22 -27.26 -5.79
N ASN A 232 -4.50 -28.57 -5.73
CA ASN A 232 -4.87 -29.27 -4.50
C ASN A 232 -3.73 -29.24 -3.47
N TRP A 233 -2.48 -29.44 -3.92
CA TRP A 233 -1.30 -29.33 -3.06
C TRP A 233 -1.15 -27.89 -2.49
N LEU A 234 -1.33 -26.86 -3.33
CA LEU A 234 -1.27 -25.46 -2.88
C LEU A 234 -2.38 -25.12 -1.88
N ASP A 235 -3.59 -25.67 -2.07
CA ASP A 235 -4.71 -25.49 -1.13
C ASP A 235 -4.43 -26.14 0.22
N ALA A 236 -3.89 -27.37 0.22
CA ALA A 236 -3.48 -28.07 1.45
C ALA A 236 -2.37 -27.27 2.19
N ARG A 237 -1.40 -26.74 1.44
CA ARG A 237 -0.33 -25.92 2.01
C ARG A 237 -0.84 -24.60 2.60
N LEU A 238 -1.83 -23.96 1.97
CA LEU A 238 -2.48 -22.77 2.53
C LEU A 238 -3.19 -23.09 3.85
N THR A 239 -3.88 -24.24 3.91
CA THR A 239 -4.57 -24.68 5.14
C THR A 239 -3.58 -24.93 6.29
N GLU A 240 -2.44 -25.55 6.00
CA GLU A 240 -1.37 -25.77 6.99
C GLU A 240 -0.79 -24.44 7.50
N LEU A 241 -0.50 -23.48 6.59
CA LEU A 241 -0.02 -22.16 6.96
C LEU A 241 -1.06 -21.37 7.78
N ASP A 242 -2.34 -21.48 7.43
CA ASP A 242 -3.43 -20.82 8.15
C ASP A 242 -3.59 -21.40 9.57
N ALA A 243 -3.41 -22.71 9.75
CA ALA A 243 -3.40 -23.35 11.07
C ALA A 243 -2.20 -22.85 11.90
N ARG A 244 -1.00 -22.80 11.32
CA ARG A 244 0.21 -22.30 11.99
C ARG A 244 0.11 -20.85 12.40
N ILE A 245 -0.41 -19.99 11.51
CA ILE A 245 -0.64 -18.58 11.84
C ILE A 245 -1.69 -18.43 12.94
N THR A 246 -2.74 -19.25 12.92
CA THR A 246 -3.79 -19.23 13.96
C THR A 246 -3.19 -19.55 15.33
N GLU A 247 -2.33 -20.58 15.43
CA GLU A 247 -1.60 -20.94 16.65
C GLU A 247 -0.70 -19.77 17.14
N GLN A 248 0.08 -19.19 16.23
CA GLN A 248 0.95 -18.06 16.57
C GLN A 248 0.18 -16.81 16.99
N MET A 249 -1.06 -16.65 16.53
CA MET A 249 -1.95 -15.52 16.86
C MET A 249 -2.82 -15.75 18.08
N GLU A 250 -2.80 -16.94 18.68
CA GLU A 250 -3.63 -17.26 19.86
C GLU A 250 -3.52 -16.19 20.97
N PRO A 251 -2.31 -15.73 21.36
CA PRO A 251 -2.16 -14.70 22.39
C PRO A 251 -2.69 -13.32 22.00
N HIS A 252 -3.02 -13.12 20.72
CA HIS A 252 -3.32 -11.80 20.13
C HIS A 252 -4.72 -11.73 19.49
N GLN A 253 -5.59 -12.69 19.81
CA GLN A 253 -6.93 -12.81 19.23
C GLN A 253 -7.78 -11.54 19.46
N ASP A 254 -7.62 -10.87 20.59
CA ASP A 254 -8.34 -9.64 20.87
C ASP A 254 -7.96 -8.49 19.93
N VAL A 255 -6.66 -8.39 19.61
CA VAL A 255 -6.17 -7.40 18.63
C VAL A 255 -6.69 -7.74 17.23
N VAL A 256 -6.69 -9.02 16.88
CA VAL A 256 -7.25 -9.49 15.58
C VAL A 256 -8.74 -9.13 15.49
N LYS A 257 -9.55 -9.41 16.51
CA LYS A 257 -10.99 -9.07 16.55
C LYS A 257 -11.19 -7.57 16.38
N ARG A 258 -10.47 -6.74 17.14
CA ARG A 258 -10.56 -5.27 17.03
C ARG A 258 -10.17 -4.74 15.64
N LEU A 259 -9.13 -5.28 15.03
CA LEU A 259 -8.75 -4.91 13.66
C LEU A 259 -9.81 -5.29 12.63
N CYS A 260 -10.48 -6.43 12.81
CA CYS A 260 -11.58 -6.88 11.94
C CYS A 260 -12.84 -6.00 12.02
N THR A 261 -12.96 -5.10 13.00
CA THR A 261 -14.05 -4.10 13.03
C THR A 261 -13.91 -3.04 11.94
N ILE A 262 -12.70 -2.86 11.37
CA ILE A 262 -12.47 -1.91 10.26
C ILE A 262 -13.08 -2.48 8.97
N PRO A 263 -13.97 -1.75 8.28
CA PRO A 263 -14.53 -2.20 7.01
C PRO A 263 -13.45 -2.56 5.99
N GLY A 264 -13.56 -3.77 5.41
CA GLY A 264 -12.60 -4.32 4.46
C GLY A 264 -11.36 -4.98 5.06
N VAL A 265 -11.26 -5.08 6.38
CA VAL A 265 -10.23 -5.83 7.08
C VAL A 265 -10.79 -7.16 7.57
N ASP A 266 -10.31 -8.23 6.98
CA ASP A 266 -10.60 -9.61 7.40
C ASP A 266 -9.50 -10.15 8.32
N ARG A 267 -9.69 -11.37 8.83
CA ARG A 267 -8.72 -12.05 9.70
C ARG A 267 -7.33 -12.15 9.08
N ILE A 268 -7.24 -12.43 7.79
CA ILE A 268 -5.95 -12.55 7.08
C ILE A 268 -5.26 -11.20 7.00
N THR A 269 -6.01 -10.15 6.72
CA THR A 269 -5.50 -8.77 6.72
C THR A 269 -4.99 -8.37 8.10
N ALA A 270 -5.75 -8.68 9.17
CA ALA A 270 -5.34 -8.43 10.55
C ALA A 270 -4.04 -9.16 10.90
N TRP A 271 -3.89 -10.43 10.51
CA TRP A 271 -2.65 -11.19 10.69
C TRP A 271 -1.44 -10.53 10.03
N ILE A 272 -1.59 -10.09 8.77
CA ILE A 272 -0.52 -9.41 8.02
C ILE A 272 -0.21 -8.04 8.65
N LEU A 273 -1.23 -7.30 9.12
CA LEU A 273 -1.03 -6.04 9.83
C LEU A 273 -0.17 -6.25 11.09
N ILE A 274 -0.52 -7.21 11.94
CA ILE A 274 0.21 -7.53 13.16
C ILE A 274 1.62 -8.02 12.83
N ALA A 275 1.79 -8.92 11.87
CA ALA A 275 3.09 -9.43 11.48
C ALA A 275 4.04 -8.36 10.93
N GLU A 276 3.51 -7.41 10.16
CA GLU A 276 4.35 -6.38 9.53
C GLU A 276 4.56 -5.14 10.40
N LEU A 277 3.57 -4.71 11.18
CA LEU A 277 3.71 -3.56 12.09
C LEU A 277 4.31 -3.95 13.44
N GLY A 278 4.05 -5.17 13.91
CA GLY A 278 4.26 -5.56 15.31
C GLY A 278 3.10 -5.10 16.19
N LEU A 279 3.21 -5.38 17.48
CA LEU A 279 2.25 -4.96 18.51
C LEU A 279 2.71 -3.72 19.28
N ASP A 280 4.02 -3.52 19.34
CA ASP A 280 4.60 -2.34 19.97
C ASP A 280 4.67 -1.19 18.97
N MET A 281 3.81 -0.18 19.17
CA MET A 281 3.76 1.02 18.33
C MET A 281 4.76 2.10 18.75
N SER A 282 5.50 1.94 19.84
CA SER A 282 6.53 2.91 20.29
C SER A 282 7.64 3.13 19.26
N GLN A 283 7.81 2.17 18.37
CA GLN A 283 8.79 2.20 17.26
C GLN A 283 8.47 3.22 16.17
N PHE A 284 7.23 3.65 16.09
CA PHE A 284 6.81 4.71 15.19
C PHE A 284 6.45 5.95 16.03
N PRO A 285 7.11 7.10 15.81
CA PRO A 285 6.78 8.33 16.54
C PRO A 285 5.30 8.69 16.47
N ASP A 286 4.67 8.41 15.31
CA ASP A 286 3.24 8.60 15.08
C ASP A 286 2.73 7.73 13.91
N ALA A 287 1.43 7.76 13.68
CA ALA A 287 0.78 7.03 12.59
C ALA A 287 1.24 7.49 11.19
N ALA A 288 1.70 8.74 11.03
CA ALA A 288 2.19 9.25 9.75
C ALA A 288 3.56 8.65 9.41
N HIS A 289 4.42 8.41 10.41
CA HIS A 289 5.68 7.68 10.23
C HIS A 289 5.44 6.22 9.83
N ALA A 290 4.49 5.53 10.47
CA ALA A 290 4.08 4.19 10.08
C ALA A 290 3.56 4.15 8.62
N ALA A 291 2.74 5.12 8.22
CA ALA A 291 2.22 5.23 6.86
C ALA A 291 3.32 5.54 5.82
N SER A 292 4.31 6.34 6.20
CA SER A 292 5.49 6.62 5.35
C SER A 292 6.35 5.39 5.18
N TRP A 293 6.61 4.65 6.26
CA TRP A 293 7.35 3.39 6.23
C TRP A 293 6.65 2.32 5.38
N ALA A 294 5.32 2.24 5.44
CA ALA A 294 4.54 1.35 4.60
C ALA A 294 4.52 1.75 3.11
N GLY A 295 5.02 2.94 2.75
CA GLY A 295 5.01 3.45 1.39
C GLY A 295 3.64 3.88 0.89
N LEU A 296 2.74 4.29 1.79
CA LEU A 296 1.39 4.77 1.46
C LEU A 296 1.29 6.31 1.41
N CYS A 297 2.33 7.02 1.85
CA CYS A 297 2.40 8.47 1.73
C CYS A 297 2.89 8.89 0.34
N PRO A 298 2.39 10.01 -0.21
CA PRO A 298 2.95 10.59 -1.42
C PRO A 298 4.39 11.06 -1.19
N GLY A 299 5.26 10.83 -2.16
CA GLY A 299 6.61 11.39 -2.15
C GLY A 299 6.55 12.90 -2.36
N ASN A 300 7.26 13.66 -1.52
CA ASN A 300 7.42 15.11 -1.68
C ASN A 300 8.66 15.39 -2.53
N ALA A 301 8.56 15.15 -3.85
CA ALA A 301 9.57 15.62 -4.78
C ALA A 301 9.17 17.05 -5.21
N GLU A 302 9.65 18.04 -4.46
CA GLU A 302 9.39 19.45 -4.69
C GLU A 302 10.69 20.24 -4.63
N SER A 303 10.93 21.13 -5.58
CA SER A 303 12.06 22.03 -5.61
C SER A 303 11.60 23.37 -6.18
N ALA A 304 12.02 24.46 -5.54
CA ALA A 304 11.65 25.84 -5.91
C ALA A 304 10.13 26.04 -6.11
N GLY A 305 9.31 25.47 -5.22
CA GLY A 305 7.84 25.57 -5.29
C GLY A 305 7.18 24.73 -6.40
N LYS A 306 7.96 23.98 -7.19
CA LYS A 306 7.43 23.09 -8.23
C LYS A 306 7.39 21.65 -7.75
N ARG A 307 6.20 21.03 -7.78
CA ARG A 307 6.00 19.63 -7.44
C ARG A 307 6.27 18.74 -8.66
N PHE A 308 7.34 17.95 -8.61
CA PHE A 308 7.74 17.05 -9.69
C PHE A 308 6.96 15.75 -9.70
N SER A 309 6.68 15.16 -8.53
CA SER A 309 5.97 13.90 -8.46
C SER A 309 5.17 13.75 -7.17
N GLY A 310 3.94 13.24 -7.31
CA GLY A 310 3.11 12.75 -6.20
C GLY A 310 3.13 11.22 -6.06
N LYS A 311 4.08 10.55 -6.70
CA LYS A 311 4.23 9.09 -6.62
C LYS A 311 4.61 8.68 -5.20
N THR A 312 3.99 7.64 -4.69
CA THR A 312 4.34 7.09 -3.35
C THR A 312 5.75 6.49 -3.37
N ARG A 313 6.47 6.60 -2.25
CA ARG A 313 7.78 5.99 -2.07
C ARG A 313 7.68 4.46 -2.06
N LYS A 314 8.80 3.77 -2.28
CA LYS A 314 8.90 2.34 -2.02
C LYS A 314 8.79 2.12 -0.51
N GLY A 315 8.04 1.12 -0.09
CA GLY A 315 7.85 0.75 1.30
C GLY A 315 7.57 -0.75 1.42
N ASN A 316 6.95 -1.18 2.51
CA ASN A 316 6.62 -2.58 2.74
C ASN A 316 5.59 -3.08 1.71
N ARG A 317 6.04 -3.95 0.79
CA ARG A 317 5.22 -4.44 -0.33
C ARG A 317 4.05 -5.32 0.11
N TYR A 318 4.22 -6.08 1.20
CA TYR A 318 3.19 -6.98 1.72
C TYR A 318 2.06 -6.19 2.36
N LEU A 319 2.42 -5.25 3.25
CA LEU A 319 1.47 -4.36 3.89
C LEU A 319 0.72 -3.49 2.88
N ARG A 320 1.44 -2.90 1.94
CA ARG A 320 0.83 -2.08 0.89
C ARG A 320 -0.15 -2.88 0.02
N ARG A 321 0.20 -4.12 -0.36
CA ARG A 321 -0.65 -4.99 -1.18
C ARG A 321 -1.96 -5.29 -0.47
N ILE A 322 -1.87 -5.76 0.78
CA ILE A 322 -3.06 -6.18 1.53
C ILE A 322 -3.97 -4.99 1.84
N LEU A 323 -3.41 -3.85 2.24
CA LEU A 323 -4.18 -2.65 2.54
C LEU A 323 -4.88 -2.06 1.31
N VAL A 324 -4.28 -2.16 0.12
CA VAL A 324 -4.96 -1.77 -1.13
C VAL A 324 -6.11 -2.74 -1.44
N GLN A 325 -5.96 -4.04 -1.19
CA GLN A 325 -7.07 -4.99 -1.31
C GLN A 325 -8.21 -4.67 -0.31
N SER A 326 -7.87 -4.41 0.94
CA SER A 326 -8.83 -3.99 1.97
C SER A 326 -9.55 -2.68 1.60
N ALA A 327 -8.85 -1.74 0.98
CA ALA A 327 -9.45 -0.50 0.51
C ALA A 327 -10.49 -0.73 -0.61
N TRP A 328 -10.24 -1.70 -1.49
CA TRP A 328 -11.23 -2.11 -2.50
C TRP A 328 -12.44 -2.80 -1.85
N ALA A 329 -12.22 -3.67 -0.86
CA ALA A 329 -13.32 -4.30 -0.12
C ALA A 329 -14.13 -3.25 0.65
N ALA A 330 -13.48 -2.31 1.34
CA ALA A 330 -14.14 -1.21 2.03
C ALA A 330 -14.95 -0.29 1.11
N ALA A 331 -14.53 -0.12 -0.15
CA ALA A 331 -15.26 0.67 -1.13
C ALA A 331 -16.65 0.09 -1.47
N HIS A 332 -16.87 -1.20 -1.25
CA HIS A 332 -18.14 -1.89 -1.49
C HIS A 332 -18.98 -2.06 -0.21
N SER A 333 -18.50 -1.63 0.95
CA SER A 333 -19.26 -1.67 2.20
C SER A 333 -20.37 -0.62 2.15
N LYS A 334 -21.60 -1.05 2.43
CA LYS A 334 -22.77 -0.15 2.47
C LYS A 334 -22.62 0.80 3.67
N ASP A 335 -23.08 2.03 3.49
CA ASP A 335 -23.17 3.08 4.52
C ASP A 335 -21.89 3.30 5.34
N SER A 336 -20.74 2.99 4.75
CA SER A 336 -19.44 3.12 5.40
C SER A 336 -18.75 4.44 5.07
N PHE A 337 -18.16 5.06 6.08
CA PHE A 337 -17.30 6.23 5.95
C PHE A 337 -16.13 5.98 4.99
N LEU A 338 -15.51 4.79 5.06
CA LEU A 338 -14.39 4.45 4.16
C LEU A 338 -14.84 4.35 2.71
N ALA A 339 -16.05 3.83 2.44
CA ALA A 339 -16.65 3.84 1.11
C ALA A 339 -16.92 5.28 0.63
N ALA A 340 -17.47 6.15 1.48
CA ALA A 340 -17.69 7.55 1.16
C ALA A 340 -16.37 8.28 0.82
N VAL A 341 -15.28 8.03 1.59
CA VAL A 341 -13.94 8.53 1.28
C VAL A 341 -13.45 8.04 -0.08
N PHE A 342 -13.61 6.73 -0.36
CA PHE A 342 -13.20 6.12 -1.62
C PHE A 342 -13.89 6.81 -2.81
N HIS A 343 -15.21 6.87 -2.81
CA HIS A 343 -15.99 7.44 -3.91
C HIS A 343 -15.69 8.93 -4.11
N ARG A 344 -15.57 9.70 -3.01
CA ARG A 344 -15.23 11.12 -3.05
C ARG A 344 -13.84 11.37 -3.68
N VAL A 345 -12.85 10.55 -3.38
CA VAL A 345 -11.51 10.65 -3.98
C VAL A 345 -11.52 10.12 -5.40
N ALA A 346 -12.21 9.01 -5.67
CA ALA A 346 -12.28 8.37 -6.98
C ALA A 346 -12.85 9.31 -8.04
N HIS A 347 -13.92 10.04 -7.71
CA HIS A 347 -14.53 11.04 -8.59
C HIS A 347 -13.56 12.14 -9.05
N ARG A 348 -12.62 12.57 -8.18
CA ARG A 348 -11.68 13.67 -8.47
C ARG A 348 -10.32 13.22 -8.98
N ARG A 349 -9.83 12.07 -8.55
CA ARG A 349 -8.44 11.63 -8.73
C ARG A 349 -8.31 10.24 -9.35
N GLY A 350 -9.43 9.56 -9.59
CA GLY A 350 -9.50 8.20 -10.13
C GLY A 350 -9.36 7.11 -9.07
N MET A 351 -9.86 5.91 -9.41
CA MET A 351 -10.03 4.77 -8.49
C MET A 351 -8.70 4.29 -7.88
N LYS A 352 -7.61 4.21 -8.66
CA LYS A 352 -6.30 3.76 -8.16
C LYS A 352 -5.75 4.67 -7.05
N LYS A 353 -5.94 5.99 -7.16
CA LYS A 353 -5.52 6.95 -6.13
C LYS A 353 -6.45 6.91 -4.93
N ALA A 354 -7.73 6.67 -5.14
CA ALA A 354 -8.71 6.47 -4.06
C ALA A 354 -8.36 5.24 -3.21
N ALA A 355 -8.06 4.10 -3.84
CA ALA A 355 -7.64 2.89 -3.14
C ALA A 355 -6.41 3.12 -2.25
N VAL A 356 -5.39 3.83 -2.75
CA VAL A 356 -4.21 4.15 -1.94
C VAL A 356 -4.53 5.12 -0.80
N ALA A 357 -5.44 6.09 -1.00
CA ALA A 357 -5.85 7.02 0.04
C ALA A 357 -6.65 6.33 1.17
N VAL A 358 -7.53 5.39 0.82
CA VAL A 358 -8.26 4.57 1.81
C VAL A 358 -7.33 3.58 2.49
N ALA A 359 -6.41 2.93 1.76
CA ALA A 359 -5.39 2.07 2.34
C ALA A 359 -4.52 2.80 3.39
N HIS A 360 -4.13 4.04 3.10
CA HIS A 360 -3.45 4.91 4.06
C HIS A 360 -4.30 5.15 5.31
N ARG A 361 -5.61 5.40 5.15
CA ARG A 361 -6.52 5.64 6.28
C ARG A 361 -6.74 4.37 7.10
N ILE A 362 -6.91 3.21 6.47
CA ILE A 362 -6.99 1.91 7.17
C ILE A 362 -5.73 1.67 8.00
N LEU A 363 -4.55 1.98 7.48
CA LEU A 363 -3.30 1.84 8.24
C LEU A 363 -3.26 2.75 9.47
N ILE A 364 -3.69 4.00 9.35
CA ILE A 364 -3.77 4.92 10.49
C ILE A 364 -4.75 4.39 11.55
N LEU A 365 -5.91 3.90 11.14
CA LEU A 365 -6.88 3.27 12.04
C LEU A 365 -6.29 2.06 12.75
N ALA A 366 -5.64 1.15 12.00
CA ALA A 366 -4.97 -0.02 12.56
C ALA A 366 -3.87 0.36 13.55
N TYR A 367 -3.06 1.38 13.25
CA TYR A 367 -2.06 1.92 14.17
C TYR A 367 -2.67 2.34 15.51
N HIS A 368 -3.76 3.12 15.48
CA HIS A 368 -4.43 3.57 16.71
C HIS A 368 -5.10 2.41 17.44
N ILE A 369 -5.75 1.47 16.76
CA ILE A 369 -6.36 0.30 17.39
C ILE A 369 -5.31 -0.56 18.11
N ILE A 370 -4.15 -0.78 17.50
CA ILE A 370 -3.07 -1.56 18.12
C ILE A 370 -2.49 -0.79 19.32
N ARG A 371 -2.25 0.53 19.19
CA ARG A 371 -1.63 1.36 20.22
C ARG A 371 -2.57 1.62 21.40
N ASP A 372 -3.81 2.00 21.13
CA ASP A 372 -4.74 2.56 22.10
C ASP A 372 -5.75 1.51 22.63
N GLY A 373 -5.85 0.35 21.97
CA GLY A 373 -6.70 -0.77 22.40
C GLY A 373 -8.19 -0.61 22.08
N GLY A 374 -8.58 0.40 21.31
CA GLY A 374 -9.98 0.65 20.93
C GLY A 374 -10.46 -0.18 19.74
N GLU A 375 -11.73 -0.01 19.40
CA GLU A 375 -12.37 -0.54 18.19
C GLU A 375 -12.63 0.56 17.16
N TYR A 376 -12.86 0.16 15.92
CA TYR A 376 -13.28 1.10 14.88
C TYR A 376 -14.69 1.61 15.16
N ARG A 377 -14.87 2.93 15.09
CA ARG A 377 -16.18 3.58 15.16
C ARG A 377 -16.60 4.02 13.77
N GLU A 378 -17.72 3.46 13.29
CA GLU A 378 -18.26 3.84 11.99
C GLU A 378 -18.87 5.25 12.06
N LEU A 379 -18.45 6.10 11.12
CA LEU A 379 -18.93 7.48 11.03
C LEU A 379 -20.10 7.64 10.04
N GLY A 380 -20.42 6.59 9.29
CA GLY A 380 -21.49 6.54 8.30
C GLY A 380 -21.11 7.06 6.92
N GLY A 381 -21.82 6.57 5.90
CA GLY A 381 -21.64 6.97 4.51
C GLY A 381 -21.95 8.44 4.23
N ASP A 382 -22.84 9.01 5.03
CA ASP A 382 -23.31 10.39 4.99
C ASP A 382 -22.45 11.41 5.77
N TYR A 383 -21.33 10.96 6.37
CA TYR A 383 -20.44 11.79 7.19
C TYR A 383 -20.09 13.13 6.54
N PHE A 384 -19.76 13.14 5.25
CA PHE A 384 -19.39 14.37 4.54
C PHE A 384 -20.58 15.28 4.26
N ASP A 385 -21.76 14.72 4.17
CA ASP A 385 -23.00 15.47 3.95
C ASP A 385 -23.44 16.13 5.26
N ARG A 386 -23.32 15.43 6.39
CA ARG A 386 -23.53 16.00 7.73
C ARG A 386 -22.51 17.04 8.12
N LEU A 387 -21.25 16.92 7.65
CA LEU A 387 -20.19 17.87 7.95
C LEU A 387 -20.41 19.25 7.29
N HIS A 388 -21.07 19.28 6.13
CA HIS A 388 -21.34 20.52 5.37
C HIS A 388 -22.74 20.45 4.72
N PRO A 389 -23.83 20.47 5.51
CA PRO A 389 -25.19 20.24 5.01
C PRO A 389 -25.61 21.27 3.96
N GLU A 390 -25.34 22.55 4.17
CA GLU A 390 -25.69 23.63 3.23
C GLU A 390 -24.99 23.47 1.86
N ARG A 391 -23.70 23.11 1.86
CA ARG A 391 -22.95 22.85 0.61
C ARG A 391 -23.48 21.63 -0.12
N THR A 392 -23.92 20.62 0.61
CA THR A 392 -24.51 19.42 0.04
C THR A 392 -25.88 19.73 -0.53
N ALA A 393 -26.73 20.45 0.18
CA ALA A 393 -28.02 20.91 -0.30
C ALA A 393 -27.90 21.72 -1.58
N THR A 394 -27.04 22.75 -1.61
CA THR A 394 -26.78 23.58 -2.80
C THR A 394 -26.31 22.74 -4.00
N ARG A 395 -25.44 21.74 -3.77
CA ARG A 395 -24.95 20.86 -4.82
C ARG A 395 -26.06 19.97 -5.39
N LEU A 396 -26.94 19.45 -4.53
CA LEU A 396 -28.07 18.60 -4.93
C LEU A 396 -29.11 19.40 -5.71
N VAL A 397 -29.50 20.58 -5.23
CA VAL A 397 -30.40 21.50 -5.95
C VAL A 397 -29.84 21.80 -7.35
N ARG A 398 -28.57 22.23 -7.44
CA ARG A 398 -27.95 22.52 -8.74
C ARG A 398 -27.93 21.31 -9.67
N ARG A 399 -27.81 20.09 -9.14
CA ARG A 399 -27.87 18.85 -9.92
C ARG A 399 -29.28 18.55 -10.41
N LEU A 400 -30.29 18.74 -9.58
CA LEU A 400 -31.69 18.56 -9.93
C LEU A 400 -32.14 19.61 -10.96
N SER A 401 -31.76 20.88 -10.78
CA SER A 401 -32.05 21.93 -11.77
C SER A 401 -31.45 21.63 -13.14
N LYS A 402 -30.25 21.01 -13.21
CA LYS A 402 -29.64 20.63 -14.49
C LYS A 402 -30.38 19.54 -15.26
N ILE A 403 -31.16 18.72 -14.59
CA ILE A 403 -31.99 17.65 -15.19
C ILE A 403 -33.47 18.08 -15.34
N GLY A 404 -33.76 19.40 -15.15
CA GLY A 404 -35.06 19.98 -15.46
C GLY A 404 -36.03 20.09 -14.28
N TYR A 405 -35.58 19.90 -13.05
CA TYR A 405 -36.46 20.06 -11.86
C TYR A 405 -36.25 21.40 -11.20
N GLU A 406 -37.34 22.07 -10.85
CA GLU A 406 -37.34 23.18 -9.94
C GLU A 406 -37.45 22.66 -8.49
N VAL A 407 -36.54 23.12 -7.63
CA VAL A 407 -36.40 22.54 -6.28
C VAL A 407 -36.44 23.62 -5.23
N THR A 408 -37.47 23.56 -4.36
CA THR A 408 -37.57 24.39 -3.16
C THR A 408 -37.18 23.56 -1.94
N LEU A 409 -36.28 24.11 -1.12
CA LEU A 409 -35.80 23.46 0.11
C LEU A 409 -36.53 24.04 1.32
N THR A 410 -37.25 23.22 2.05
CA THR A 410 -37.79 23.56 3.38
C THR A 410 -36.98 22.85 4.44
N PRO A 411 -36.31 23.54 5.39
CA PRO A 411 -35.64 22.90 6.50
C PRO A 411 -36.65 22.05 7.30
N ARG A 412 -36.26 20.82 7.62
CA ARG A 412 -37.05 19.99 8.54
C ARG A 412 -36.72 20.48 9.96
N GLU A 413 -37.76 20.84 10.72
CA GLU A 413 -37.58 21.10 12.15
C GLU A 413 -37.09 19.81 12.82
N THR A 414 -35.87 19.84 13.33
CA THR A 414 -35.30 18.75 14.14
C THR A 414 -35.99 18.81 15.50
N PRO A 415 -36.62 17.71 16.00
CA PRO A 415 -37.09 17.70 17.37
C PRO A 415 -35.87 17.97 18.31
N ALA A 416 -36.03 18.93 19.17
CA ALA A 416 -35.05 19.31 20.20
C ALA A 416 -34.84 18.11 21.12
N GLY A 417 -33.69 17.42 21.02
CA GLY A 417 -33.43 16.27 21.88
C GLY A 417 -32.25 15.36 21.54
N GLU A 418 -31.19 15.85 20.87
CA GLU A 418 -29.89 15.18 20.98
C GLU A 418 -28.79 16.24 21.08
N PRO A 419 -27.88 16.18 22.07
CA PRO A 419 -26.80 17.13 22.19
C PRO A 419 -25.87 16.98 20.98
N SER A 420 -25.87 17.98 20.12
CA SER A 420 -24.85 18.15 19.08
C SER A 420 -23.50 18.15 19.77
N GLY A 421 -22.72 17.08 19.52
CA GLY A 421 -21.36 16.99 20.00
C GLY A 421 -20.62 18.30 19.70
N GLU A 422 -19.98 18.85 20.71
CA GLU A 422 -19.25 20.10 20.69
C GLU A 422 -18.39 20.22 19.44
N ALA A 423 -18.69 21.22 18.64
CA ALA A 423 -17.87 21.60 17.51
C ALA A 423 -16.47 21.96 18.02
N SER A 424 -15.51 21.09 17.80
CA SER A 424 -14.11 21.36 18.04
C SER A 424 -13.74 22.72 17.46
N PRO A 425 -13.11 23.63 18.21
CA PRO A 425 -12.85 24.99 17.78
C PRO A 425 -12.01 24.96 16.51
N ARG A 426 -12.48 25.68 15.49
CA ARG A 426 -11.76 25.90 14.22
C ARG A 426 -10.32 26.25 14.55
N ARG A 427 -9.35 25.45 14.13
CA ARG A 427 -7.94 25.81 14.17
C ARG A 427 -7.79 27.13 13.39
N ARG A 428 -7.65 28.22 14.13
CA ARG A 428 -7.17 29.49 13.58
C ARG A 428 -5.86 29.23 12.86
N GLY A 429 -5.69 29.78 11.67
CA GLY A 429 -4.44 29.69 10.93
C GLY A 429 -3.24 30.02 11.84
N ARG A 430 -2.11 29.37 11.57
CA ARG A 430 -0.87 29.56 12.36
C ARG A 430 -0.69 31.04 12.68
N PRO A 431 -0.50 31.41 13.95
CA PRO A 431 -0.21 32.78 14.31
C PRO A 431 1.06 33.23 13.58
N CYS A 432 1.06 34.50 13.13
CA CYS A 432 2.21 35.10 12.49
C CYS A 432 3.39 35.11 13.47
N LYS A 433 4.57 34.67 13.03
CA LYS A 433 5.80 34.68 13.84
C LYS A 433 6.24 36.07 14.30
N CYS A 434 5.58 37.13 13.85
CA CYS A 434 5.82 38.50 14.29
C CYS A 434 5.39 38.72 15.75
N ALA A 435 4.35 37.98 16.24
CA ALA A 435 3.89 38.07 17.62
C ALA A 435 4.91 37.48 18.62
N GLU A 436 5.70 36.48 18.21
CA GLU A 436 6.76 35.89 19.05
C GLU A 436 8.01 36.80 19.17
N ARG A 437 8.15 37.83 18.30
CA ARG A 437 9.31 38.71 18.22
C ARG A 437 9.04 40.14 18.66
N GLY A 438 7.83 40.45 19.14
CA GLY A 438 7.47 41.79 19.62
C GLY A 438 7.52 42.89 18.55
N VAL A 439 7.43 42.55 17.26
CA VAL A 439 7.55 43.50 16.14
C VAL A 439 6.16 43.73 15.51
N PRO A 440 5.76 44.98 15.14
CA PRO A 440 4.50 45.24 14.46
C PRO A 440 4.39 44.48 13.16
N CYS A 441 3.26 43.78 12.94
CA CYS A 441 3.03 42.95 11.77
C CYS A 441 2.73 43.82 10.53
N THR A 442 3.62 43.82 9.55
CA THR A 442 3.48 44.53 8.27
C THR A 442 2.90 43.70 7.12
N HIS A 443 2.44 42.47 7.39
CA HIS A 443 1.85 41.62 6.38
C HIS A 443 0.37 41.99 6.13
N PRO A 444 -0.09 42.07 4.86
CA PRO A 444 -1.48 42.39 4.57
C PRO A 444 -2.40 41.25 5.04
N HIS A 445 -3.13 41.49 6.12
CA HIS A 445 -4.27 40.69 6.52
C HIS A 445 -5.36 40.88 5.48
N ARG A 446 -5.72 39.87 4.72
CA ARG A 446 -6.91 39.86 3.87
C ARG A 446 -8.15 39.92 4.78
N SER A 447 -8.60 41.07 5.13
CA SER A 447 -9.91 41.31 5.72
C SER A 447 -10.97 41.05 4.64
N LEU A 448 -11.82 40.07 4.89
CA LEU A 448 -13.02 39.85 4.10
C LEU A 448 -14.03 40.95 4.48
N GLN A 449 -14.07 42.03 3.72
CA GLN A 449 -15.22 42.90 3.68
C GLN A 449 -16.27 42.34 2.72
N PRO A 450 -17.56 42.43 3.03
CA PRO A 450 -18.63 41.99 2.13
C PRO A 450 -18.81 43.04 1.04
N THR A 451 -18.40 42.75 -0.19
CA THR A 451 -18.78 43.51 -1.36
C THR A 451 -20.15 43.09 -1.84
N GLN A 452 -21.14 43.97 -1.63
CA GLN A 452 -22.36 44.06 -2.41
C GLN A 452 -21.98 44.52 -3.82
N THR A 453 -22.36 43.80 -4.83
CA THR A 453 -22.87 44.17 -6.15
C THR A 453 -22.63 43.01 -7.15
N PRO A 454 -23.64 42.60 -7.91
CA PRO A 454 -23.47 41.54 -8.92
C PRO A 454 -22.78 42.15 -10.16
N PRO A 455 -21.88 41.40 -10.81
CA PRO A 455 -21.25 41.86 -12.04
C PRO A 455 -22.22 41.74 -13.22
N GLN A 456 -22.30 42.80 -14.01
CA GLN A 456 -22.99 42.85 -15.31
C GLN A 456 -22.39 41.90 -16.33
N PRO A 457 -23.16 41.42 -17.32
CA PRO A 457 -22.68 40.52 -18.35
C PRO A 457 -21.68 41.25 -19.27
N ARG A 458 -20.51 40.63 -19.47
CA ARG A 458 -19.50 41.11 -20.41
C ARG A 458 -19.79 40.60 -21.81
N ASP A 459 -19.78 41.49 -22.75
CA ASP A 459 -19.85 41.28 -24.20
C ASP A 459 -18.79 40.30 -24.70
N THR A 460 -19.23 39.36 -25.52
CA THR A 460 -18.39 38.32 -26.14
C THR A 460 -18.07 38.70 -27.59
N ASN A 461 -17.26 39.73 -27.81
CA ASN A 461 -16.68 39.98 -29.14
C ASN A 461 -15.34 40.69 -28.99
N GLU A 462 -14.27 39.90 -28.79
CA GLU A 462 -12.92 40.35 -29.13
C GLU A 462 -12.11 39.15 -29.68
N PRO A 463 -11.56 39.27 -30.89
CA PRO A 463 -10.65 38.28 -31.45
C PRO A 463 -9.21 38.53 -30.96
N ASN A 464 -8.49 37.49 -30.68
CA ASN A 464 -7.05 37.46 -30.38
C ASN A 464 -6.60 37.66 -28.93
N ARG A 465 -6.73 36.62 -28.11
CA ARG A 465 -5.89 36.52 -26.91
C ARG A 465 -4.79 35.45 -27.09
N GLN A 466 -3.57 35.93 -27.35
CA GLN A 466 -2.38 35.10 -27.21
C GLN A 466 -2.22 34.67 -25.75
N CYS A 467 -1.82 33.39 -25.50
CA CYS A 467 -1.53 32.94 -24.15
C CYS A 467 -0.30 33.70 -23.59
N SER A 468 -0.28 33.92 -22.29
CA SER A 468 0.78 34.69 -21.61
C SER A 468 2.21 34.19 -21.83
N LYS A 469 2.38 32.93 -22.27
CA LYS A 469 3.68 32.36 -22.64
C LYS A 469 4.12 32.73 -24.04
N CYS A 470 3.20 32.75 -25.02
CA CYS A 470 3.52 33.12 -26.41
C CYS A 470 3.68 34.61 -26.58
N ALA A 471 2.90 35.42 -25.84
CA ALA A 471 3.02 36.89 -25.81
C ALA A 471 4.40 37.38 -25.32
N ARG A 472 5.00 36.67 -24.35
CA ARG A 472 6.33 37.02 -23.79
C ARG A 472 7.49 36.79 -24.78
N TRP A 473 7.30 35.97 -25.83
CA TRP A 473 8.34 35.55 -26.77
C TRP A 473 8.04 35.97 -28.23
N GLY A 474 6.97 36.71 -28.49
CA GLY A 474 6.63 37.25 -29.82
C GLY A 474 6.36 36.20 -30.90
N ILE A 475 5.97 34.96 -30.51
CA ILE A 475 5.76 33.84 -31.43
C ILE A 475 4.27 33.49 -31.56
N PRO A 476 3.79 32.96 -32.74
CA PRO A 476 2.41 32.53 -32.92
C PRO A 476 1.99 31.45 -31.88
N CYS A 477 0.77 31.57 -31.35
CA CYS A 477 0.30 30.68 -30.29
C CYS A 477 -0.10 29.30 -30.81
N ILE A 478 0.72 28.27 -30.51
CA ILE A 478 0.48 26.88 -30.87
C ILE A 478 -0.27 26.08 -29.80
N HIS A 479 -0.66 26.71 -28.67
CA HIS A 479 -1.25 26.02 -27.52
C HIS A 479 -2.79 26.07 -27.47
N LEU A 480 -3.45 26.74 -28.37
CA LEU A 480 -4.91 26.77 -28.47
C LEU A 480 -5.38 25.71 -29.48
N LYS A 481 -5.87 24.58 -28.97
CA LYS A 481 -6.64 23.63 -29.79
C LYS A 481 -8.00 24.24 -30.11
N PRO A 482 -8.45 24.25 -31.39
CA PRO A 482 -9.79 24.71 -31.73
C PRO A 482 -10.84 23.82 -31.07
N ARG A 483 -11.84 24.42 -30.44
CA ARG A 483 -13.05 23.73 -30.01
C ARG A 483 -13.85 23.33 -31.24
N ILE A 484 -13.87 22.06 -31.57
CA ILE A 484 -14.78 21.51 -32.59
C ILE A 484 -16.19 21.52 -31.97
N SER A 485 -17.05 22.40 -32.47
CA SER A 485 -18.49 22.35 -32.24
C SER A 485 -19.05 21.15 -33.00
N ARG A 486 -19.64 20.20 -32.31
CA ARG A 486 -20.43 19.13 -32.91
C ARG A 486 -21.77 19.72 -33.38
N SER A 487 -21.91 19.99 -34.66
CA SER A 487 -23.19 20.11 -35.33
C SER A 487 -23.63 18.71 -35.80
N ASN A 488 -24.83 18.31 -35.40
CA ASN A 488 -25.52 17.14 -35.91
C ASN A 488 -25.83 17.37 -37.41
N SER A 489 -25.20 16.59 -38.29
CA SER A 489 -25.73 16.32 -39.63
C SER A 489 -25.33 14.91 -40.03
N GLY A 490 -26.36 14.11 -40.28
CA GLY A 490 -26.25 12.72 -40.72
C GLY A 490 -25.53 12.60 -42.05
N VAL A 491 -24.61 11.64 -42.10
CA VAL A 491 -24.06 11.14 -43.36
C VAL A 491 -24.06 9.62 -43.28
N THR A 492 -24.88 9.03 -44.16
CA THR A 492 -24.93 7.64 -44.56
C THR A 492 -23.64 7.24 -45.29
N PHE A 493 -23.01 6.15 -44.87
CA PHE A 493 -21.89 5.52 -45.60
C PHE A 493 -22.40 4.52 -46.61
N PRO A 494 -21.91 4.51 -47.86
CA PRO A 494 -22.15 3.42 -48.80
C PRO A 494 -21.20 2.24 -48.55
N ALA A 495 -21.74 1.03 -48.79
CA ALA A 495 -21.05 -0.24 -48.66
C ALA A 495 -19.93 -0.35 -49.70
N ALA A 496 -18.77 -0.84 -49.30
CA ALA A 496 -17.67 -1.24 -50.22
C ALA A 496 -17.77 -2.74 -50.52
N ALA A 497 -17.67 -3.05 -51.78
CA ALA A 497 -17.63 -4.40 -52.34
C ALA A 497 -16.25 -5.07 -52.16
N PRO A 498 -16.14 -6.40 -52.26
CA PRO A 498 -14.90 -7.12 -52.05
C PRO A 498 -14.04 -7.18 -53.32
N GLU A 499 -12.76 -6.89 -53.19
CA GLU A 499 -11.76 -7.24 -54.22
C GLU A 499 -11.04 -8.53 -53.87
N SER A 500 -10.93 -9.34 -54.88
CA SER A 500 -10.32 -10.66 -54.94
C SER A 500 -8.85 -10.57 -55.37
N THR A 501 -8.07 -11.59 -54.94
CA THR A 501 -6.87 -12.18 -55.56
C THR A 501 -5.58 -11.36 -55.68
N ALA A 502 -4.53 -11.78 -55.03
CA ALA A 502 -3.40 -12.62 -55.53
C ALA A 502 -2.57 -13.06 -54.32
#